data_8a1e9ca8fb0c96f895a3919256fefaa8
#
_entry.id   8a1e9ca8fb0c96f895a3919256fefaa8
#
_cell.length_a   1.000
_cell.length_b   1.000
_cell.length_c   1.000
_cell.angle_alpha   90.00
_cell.angle_beta   90.00
_cell.angle_gamma   90.00
#
_symmetry.space_group_name_H-M   'P 1'
#
loop_
_entity.id
_entity.type
_entity.pdbx_description
1 polymer ?
#
loop_
_entity_poly.entity_id
_entity_poly.type
_entity_poly.pdbx_seq_one_letter_code
_entity_poly.pdbx_strand_id
1 'polypeptide(L)'
;MIPQKIALLTDSCADIAPELAEKYHIFVVPLRILCADGEYLDGVNIRGADIYQRLKAGELPQTSLPAAEEIEKLLTRIVEEGYDGVIAVMLSGGLSGTFNLLRLVALASRIALSLPLSFVA
;
A
#
# COMPACT_ATOMS: atom_id res chain seq x y z
N MET A 1 -13.18 4.84 -29.33
CA MET A 1 -12.25 4.24 -28.35
C MET A 1 -12.76 4.55 -26.94
N ILE A 2 -12.93 3.52 -26.13
CA ILE A 2 -13.35 3.70 -24.74
C ILE A 2 -12.09 3.97 -23.92
N PRO A 3 -11.99 5.12 -23.23
CA PRO A 3 -10.82 5.40 -22.42
C PRO A 3 -10.73 4.38 -21.26
N GLN A 4 -9.53 3.90 -21.01
CA GLN A 4 -9.27 3.00 -19.89
C GLN A 4 -9.07 3.81 -18.63
N LYS A 5 -9.64 3.33 -17.54
CA LYS A 5 -9.46 3.92 -16.21
C LYS A 5 -8.45 3.06 -15.45
N ILE A 6 -7.24 3.59 -15.26
CA ILE A 6 -6.14 2.85 -14.64
C ILE A 6 -5.91 3.39 -13.23
N ALA A 7 -5.89 2.49 -12.26
CA ALA A 7 -5.57 2.82 -10.88
C ALA A 7 -4.07 2.88 -10.68
N LEU A 8 -3.62 3.83 -9.89
CA LEU A 8 -2.23 3.94 -9.48
C LEU A 8 -2.13 3.49 -8.02
N LEU A 9 -1.31 2.49 -7.77
CA LEU A 9 -1.12 1.89 -6.45
C LEU A 9 0.33 2.00 -6.03
N THR A 10 0.57 2.44 -4.79
CA THR A 10 1.91 2.50 -4.22
C THR A 10 1.86 2.06 -2.76
N ASP A 11 3.01 1.97 -2.11
CA ASP A 11 3.08 1.69 -0.68
C ASP A 11 3.36 2.98 0.12
N SER A 12 3.27 2.88 1.44
CA SER A 12 3.42 4.03 2.31
C SER A 12 4.84 4.60 2.36
N CYS A 13 5.83 3.90 1.82
CA CYS A 13 7.19 4.45 1.68
C CYS A 13 7.25 5.63 0.72
N ALA A 14 6.25 5.79 -0.14
CA ALA A 14 6.17 6.94 -1.04
C ALA A 14 5.95 8.26 -0.30
N ASP A 15 5.49 8.19 0.95
CA ASP A 15 5.26 9.34 1.82
C ASP A 15 4.43 10.44 1.15
N ILE A 16 3.37 10.01 0.49
CA ILE A 16 2.47 10.94 -0.20
C ILE A 16 1.50 11.53 0.81
N ALA A 17 1.37 12.87 0.82
CA ALA A 17 0.41 13.54 1.68
C ALA A 17 -1.01 13.03 1.37
N PRO A 18 -1.86 12.77 2.38
CA PRO A 18 -3.21 12.26 2.16
C PRO A 18 -4.03 13.10 1.18
N GLU A 19 -3.85 14.42 1.21
CA GLU A 19 -4.55 15.35 0.32
C GLU A 19 -4.16 15.14 -1.14
N LEU A 20 -2.89 14.84 -1.40
CA LEU A 20 -2.40 14.59 -2.75
C LEU A 20 -2.84 13.22 -3.25
N ALA A 21 -2.83 12.21 -2.38
CA ALA A 21 -3.31 10.88 -2.74
C ALA A 21 -4.78 10.93 -3.13
N GLU A 22 -5.59 11.67 -2.38
CA GLU A 22 -7.01 11.86 -2.70
C GLU A 22 -7.20 12.64 -3.99
N LYS A 23 -6.47 13.74 -4.16
CA LYS A 23 -6.57 14.60 -5.34
C LYS A 23 -6.26 13.85 -6.64
N TYR A 24 -5.24 13.01 -6.63
CA TYR A 24 -4.80 12.27 -7.81
C TYR A 24 -5.28 10.84 -7.85
N HIS A 25 -6.16 10.45 -6.94
CA HIS A 25 -6.72 9.09 -6.83
C HIS A 25 -5.64 8.02 -6.77
N ILE A 26 -4.63 8.25 -5.92
CA ILE A 26 -3.56 7.28 -5.68
C ILE A 26 -3.94 6.40 -4.52
N PHE A 27 -3.92 5.08 -4.75
CA PHE A 27 -4.17 4.10 -3.70
C PHE A 27 -2.85 3.78 -3.00
N VAL A 28 -2.85 3.80 -1.68
CA VAL A 28 -1.65 3.59 -0.88
C VAL A 28 -1.84 2.37 0.02
N VAL A 29 -0.96 1.38 -0.14
CA VAL A 29 -0.93 0.22 0.74
C VAL A 29 -0.11 0.58 1.98
N PRO A 30 -0.71 0.56 3.18
CA PRO A 30 0.03 0.89 4.39
C PRO A 30 0.93 -0.28 4.80
N LEU A 31 2.21 0.01 5.02
CA LEU A 31 3.12 -0.94 5.65
C LEU A 31 2.81 -1.02 7.13
N ARG A 32 3.15 -2.13 7.75
CA ARG A 32 3.01 -2.27 9.21
C ARG A 32 4.24 -1.69 9.90
N ILE A 33 4.00 -0.98 10.99
CA ILE A 33 5.06 -0.48 11.86
C ILE A 33 4.96 -1.23 13.18
N LEU A 34 6.00 -1.97 13.51
CA LEU A 34 6.05 -2.78 14.73
C LEU A 34 6.71 -1.95 15.82
N CYS A 35 5.94 -1.61 16.82
CA CYS A 35 6.40 -0.84 17.99
C CYS A 35 6.36 -1.72 19.25
N ALA A 36 6.96 -1.22 20.32
CA ALA A 36 6.99 -1.94 21.60
C ALA A 36 5.59 -2.20 22.15
N ASP A 37 4.64 -1.31 21.88
CA ASP A 37 3.26 -1.40 22.38
C ASP A 37 2.28 -2.01 21.38
N GLY A 38 2.74 -2.45 20.20
CA GLY A 38 1.87 -3.11 19.23
C GLY A 38 2.20 -2.79 17.78
N GLU A 39 1.30 -3.20 16.91
CA GLU A 39 1.40 -2.96 15.47
C GLU A 39 0.55 -1.78 15.06
N TYR A 40 1.09 -0.99 14.13
CA TYR A 40 0.40 0.17 13.58
C TYR A 40 0.44 0.12 12.05
N LEU A 41 -0.47 0.83 11.41
CA LEU A 41 -0.49 0.99 9.96
C LEU A 41 0.09 2.36 9.60
N ASP A 42 1.17 2.37 8.85
CA ASP A 42 1.87 3.58 8.46
C ASP A 42 0.96 4.52 7.65
N GLY A 43 0.84 5.76 8.14
CA GLY A 43 -0.01 6.77 7.52
C GLY A 43 -1.49 6.65 7.85
N VAL A 44 -1.90 5.60 8.59
CA VAL A 44 -3.29 5.39 9.01
C VAL A 44 -3.45 5.72 10.48
N ASN A 45 -2.78 4.97 11.36
CA ASN A 45 -2.86 5.19 12.80
C ASN A 45 -1.51 5.49 13.46
N ILE A 46 -0.48 5.69 12.67
CA ILE A 46 0.82 6.21 13.11
C ILE A 46 1.37 7.12 12.01
N ARG A 47 1.97 8.22 12.39
CA ARG A 47 2.52 9.21 11.48
C ARG A 47 4.01 9.39 11.73
N GLY A 48 4.71 10.07 10.81
CA GLY A 48 6.13 10.31 10.94
C GLY A 48 6.52 11.02 12.24
N ALA A 49 5.69 11.95 12.69
CA ALA A 49 5.91 12.65 13.95
C ALA A 49 5.88 11.69 15.16
N ASP A 50 4.97 10.71 15.14
CA ASP A 50 4.86 9.72 16.21
C ASP A 50 6.07 8.81 16.23
N ILE A 51 6.53 8.40 15.05
CA ILE A 51 7.73 7.57 14.89
C ILE A 51 8.95 8.31 15.39
N TYR A 52 9.06 9.60 15.06
CA TYR A 52 10.16 10.44 15.49
C TYR A 52 10.21 10.54 17.02
N GLN A 53 9.06 10.72 17.67
CA GLN A 53 9.00 10.78 19.13
C GLN A 53 9.43 9.46 19.79
N ARG A 54 9.06 8.33 19.19
CA ARG A 54 9.47 7.01 19.67
C ARG A 54 10.97 6.80 19.53
N LEU A 55 11.56 7.24 18.42
CA LEU A 55 13.00 7.18 18.21
C LEU A 55 13.74 8.03 19.23
N LYS A 56 13.23 9.22 19.54
CA LYS A 56 13.81 10.09 20.57
C LYS A 56 13.76 9.44 21.96
N ALA A 57 12.74 8.64 22.22
CA ALA A 57 12.58 7.91 23.47
C ALA A 57 13.43 6.64 23.55
N GLY A 58 14.20 6.33 22.50
CA GLY A 58 15.09 5.16 22.47
C GLY A 58 14.44 3.90 21.90
N GLU A 59 13.20 3.99 21.42
CA GLU A 59 12.54 2.87 20.76
C GLU A 59 12.98 2.79 19.31
N LEU A 60 13.04 1.57 18.77
CA LEU A 60 13.37 1.32 17.37
C LEU A 60 12.19 0.65 16.66
N PRO A 61 11.20 1.42 16.17
CA PRO A 61 10.11 0.86 15.39
C PRO A 61 10.64 0.17 14.13
N GLN A 62 10.04 -0.95 13.76
CA GLN A 62 10.44 -1.72 12.59
C GLN A 62 9.34 -1.75 11.55
N THR A 63 9.71 -1.55 10.29
CA THR A 63 8.78 -1.66 9.18
C THR A 63 8.63 -3.12 8.79
N SER A 64 7.40 -3.54 8.54
CA SER A 64 7.09 -4.90 8.11
C SER A 64 6.15 -4.86 6.91
N LEU A 65 5.97 -6.03 6.28
CA LEU A 65 5.09 -6.17 5.12
C LEU A 65 3.66 -5.76 5.46
N PRO A 66 2.90 -5.24 4.47
CA PRO A 66 1.47 -5.01 4.66
C PRO A 66 0.76 -6.32 5.01
N ALA A 67 -0.34 -6.22 5.74
CA ALA A 67 -1.19 -7.38 5.96
C ALA A 67 -1.89 -7.74 4.65
N ALA A 68 -2.02 -9.03 4.37
CA ALA A 68 -2.70 -9.49 3.15
C ALA A 68 -4.14 -8.96 3.07
N GLU A 69 -4.81 -8.84 4.21
CA GLU A 69 -6.17 -8.30 4.29
C GLU A 69 -6.26 -6.85 3.81
N GLU A 70 -5.26 -6.04 4.11
CA GLU A 70 -5.22 -4.64 3.68
C GLU A 70 -5.05 -4.54 2.17
N ILE A 71 -4.23 -5.40 1.59
CA ILE A 71 -4.04 -5.47 0.14
C ILE A 71 -5.35 -5.90 -0.53
N GLU A 72 -6.00 -6.92 0.01
CA GLU A 72 -7.25 -7.43 -0.54
C GLU A 72 -8.36 -6.39 -0.52
N LYS A 73 -8.50 -5.67 0.60
CA LYS A 73 -9.46 -4.57 0.72
C LYS A 73 -9.23 -3.50 -0.34
N LEU A 74 -7.97 -3.15 -0.54
CA LEU A 74 -7.61 -2.09 -1.49
C LEU A 74 -7.87 -2.51 -2.93
N LEU A 75 -7.52 -3.73 -3.29
CA LEU A 75 -7.78 -4.27 -4.63
C LEU A 75 -9.28 -4.39 -4.90
N THR A 76 -10.05 -4.84 -3.91
CA THR A 76 -11.51 -4.93 -4.01
C THR A 76 -12.10 -3.55 -4.24
N ARG A 77 -11.62 -2.55 -3.51
CA ARG A 77 -12.06 -1.17 -3.68
C ARG A 77 -11.76 -0.65 -5.09
N ILE A 78 -10.59 -0.96 -5.61
CA ILE A 78 -10.21 -0.57 -6.97
C ILE A 78 -11.19 -1.15 -8.00
N VAL A 79 -11.55 -2.42 -7.85
CA VAL A 79 -12.52 -3.08 -8.74
C VAL A 79 -13.89 -2.43 -8.61
N GLU A 80 -14.35 -2.19 -7.38
CA GLU A 80 -15.65 -1.59 -7.11
C GLU A 80 -15.77 -0.17 -7.65
N GLU A 81 -14.68 0.58 -7.68
CA GLU A 81 -14.67 1.93 -8.23
C GLU A 81 -14.57 1.97 -9.76
N GLY A 82 -14.57 0.80 -10.40
CA GLY A 82 -14.69 0.69 -11.86
C GLY A 82 -13.39 0.88 -12.63
N TYR A 83 -12.24 0.67 -12.01
CA TYR A 83 -10.98 0.73 -12.72
C TYR A 83 -10.78 -0.48 -13.62
N ASP A 84 -10.15 -0.26 -14.78
CA ASP A 84 -9.92 -1.29 -15.79
C ASP A 84 -8.57 -1.99 -15.63
N GLY A 85 -7.68 -1.41 -14.85
CA GLY A 85 -6.37 -2.00 -14.60
C GLY A 85 -5.67 -1.27 -13.45
N VAL A 86 -4.53 -1.81 -13.02
CA VAL A 86 -3.74 -1.27 -11.91
C VAL A 86 -2.27 -1.23 -12.30
N ILE A 87 -1.64 -0.08 -12.04
CA ILE A 87 -0.19 0.04 -12.11
C ILE A 87 0.31 0.19 -10.68
N ALA A 88 1.09 -0.77 -10.20
CA ALA A 88 1.63 -0.79 -8.86
C ALA A 88 3.11 -0.37 -8.87
N VAL A 89 3.42 0.73 -8.19
CA VAL A 89 4.80 1.22 -8.03
C VAL A 89 5.16 1.08 -6.57
N MET A 90 5.97 0.08 -6.26
CA MET A 90 6.37 -0.23 -4.88
C MET A 90 7.71 0.40 -4.56
N LEU A 91 7.72 1.33 -3.60
CA LEU A 91 8.91 2.08 -3.22
C LEU A 91 9.63 1.48 -2.01
N SER A 92 9.06 0.47 -1.36
CA SER A 92 9.69 -0.23 -0.25
C SER A 92 10.74 -1.23 -0.75
N GLY A 93 11.75 -0.73 -1.47
CA GLY A 93 12.77 -1.59 -2.10
C GLY A 93 13.52 -2.50 -1.15
N GLY A 94 13.62 -2.14 0.14
CA GLY A 94 14.20 -2.98 1.17
C GLY A 94 13.28 -4.11 1.62
N LEU A 95 12.02 -4.10 1.19
CA LEU A 95 11.00 -5.09 1.53
C LEU A 95 10.51 -5.78 0.25
N SER A 96 11.40 -6.51 -0.40
CA SER A 96 11.08 -7.22 -1.64
C SER A 96 9.85 -8.12 -1.54
N GLY A 97 9.55 -8.59 -0.31
CA GLY A 97 8.37 -9.41 -0.06
C GLY A 97 7.04 -8.69 -0.29
N THR A 98 6.99 -7.35 -0.20
CA THR A 98 5.74 -6.60 -0.44
C THR A 98 5.24 -6.81 -1.86
N PHE A 99 6.14 -6.76 -2.82
CA PHE A 99 5.81 -6.97 -4.23
C PHE A 99 5.24 -8.37 -4.46
N ASN A 100 5.90 -9.40 -3.91
CA ASN A 100 5.45 -10.77 -4.04
C ASN A 100 4.11 -11.00 -3.33
N LEU A 101 3.94 -10.40 -2.16
CA LEU A 101 2.70 -10.52 -1.41
C LEU A 101 1.53 -9.91 -2.18
N LEU A 102 1.71 -8.73 -2.76
CA LEU A 102 0.69 -8.10 -3.58
C LEU A 102 0.28 -9.00 -4.74
N ARG A 103 1.26 -9.60 -5.43
CA ARG A 103 0.99 -10.49 -6.55
C ARG A 103 0.22 -11.74 -6.11
N LEU A 104 0.61 -12.35 -4.98
CA LEU A 104 -0.05 -13.55 -4.47
C LEU A 104 -1.49 -13.26 -4.03
N VAL A 105 -1.73 -12.15 -3.36
CA VAL A 105 -3.06 -11.76 -2.94
C VAL A 105 -3.95 -11.49 -4.14
N ALA A 106 -3.43 -10.81 -5.15
CA ALA A 106 -4.18 -10.54 -6.38
C ALA A 106 -4.58 -11.84 -7.08
N LEU A 107 -3.68 -12.81 -7.16
CA LEU A 107 -3.97 -14.12 -7.77
C LEU A 107 -5.02 -14.90 -6.97
N ALA A 108 -4.88 -14.91 -5.64
CA ALA A 108 -5.78 -15.67 -4.77
C ALA A 108 -7.20 -15.09 -4.75
N SER A 109 -7.33 -13.77 -4.88
CA SER A 109 -8.63 -13.09 -4.80
C SER A 109 -9.40 -13.07 -6.11
N ARG A 110 -8.88 -13.64 -7.18
CA ARG A 110 -9.43 -13.62 -8.53
C ARG A 110 -9.52 -12.23 -9.17
N ILE A 111 -9.03 -11.22 -8.49
CA ILE A 111 -9.01 -9.85 -9.02
C ILE A 111 -8.10 -9.79 -10.24
N ALA A 112 -6.99 -10.52 -10.21
CA ALA A 112 -6.06 -10.60 -11.32
C ALA A 112 -6.66 -11.16 -12.60
N LEU A 113 -7.78 -11.88 -12.52
CA LEU A 113 -8.49 -12.40 -13.69
C LEU A 113 -9.31 -11.32 -14.39
N SER A 114 -9.69 -10.26 -13.67
CA SER A 114 -10.51 -9.18 -14.20
C SER A 114 -9.73 -7.89 -14.43
N LEU A 115 -8.53 -7.74 -13.82
CA LEU A 115 -7.72 -6.54 -13.93
C LEU A 115 -6.31 -6.86 -14.40
N PRO A 116 -5.84 -6.21 -15.50
CA PRO A 116 -4.41 -6.22 -15.80
C PRO A 116 -3.65 -5.54 -14.66
N LEU A 117 -2.60 -6.19 -14.19
CA LEU A 117 -1.78 -5.70 -13.10
C LEU A 117 -0.34 -5.57 -13.58
N SER A 118 0.17 -4.34 -13.59
CA SER A 118 1.55 -4.05 -13.97
C SER A 118 2.33 -3.58 -12.76
N PHE A 119 3.55 -4.08 -12.62
CA PHE A 119 4.42 -3.76 -11.50
C PHE A 119 5.63 -2.99 -11.99
N VAL A 120 5.98 -1.94 -11.25
CA VAL A 120 7.20 -1.17 -11.46
C VAL A 120 7.95 -1.16 -10.14
N ALA A 121 9.18 -1.65 -10.19
CA ALA A 121 10.03 -1.70 -8.98
C ALA A 121 10.79 -0.39 -8.78
#